data_55b38b0b9da058e2af53b3ff75b9ffee
#
_entry.id   55b38b0b9da058e2af53b3ff75b9ffee
#
_cell.length_a   1.000
_cell.length_b   1.000
_cell.length_c   1.000
_cell.angle_alpha   90.00
_cell.angle_beta   90.00
_cell.angle_gamma   90.00
#
_symmetry.space_group_name_H-M   'P 1'
#
loop_
_entity.id
_entity.type
_entity.pdbx_description
1 polymer ?
#
loop_
_entity_poly.entity_id
_entity_poly.type
_entity_poly.pdbx_seq_one_letter_code
_entity_poly.pdbx_strand_id
1 'polypeptide(L)'
;LGASPHVQKALQNDGMAPHRYPEVQDQHLNAAIAERYGLDSSRILSSNGSDELISLITMAYLEPGDEVVMSQYAFLVIPQATRIAGGTVVKADDVDMVTSVDNLLAAVNDKTKIVFLVNPNNPTGTMISLDEVRRLHSNLPPHVLLVLDWAYAEYLDKSFSDEAARMVESADNVVMTRTFSKLHGLAGFRLGWAYCSPELLTTLASIRGPFSVNQVAFRAGIAAVQD
;
A
#
# COMPACT_ATOMS: atom_id res chain seq x y z
N LEU A 1 -10.29 -18.81 1.78
CA LEU A 1 -9.13 -19.12 0.93
C LEU A 1 -7.92 -19.31 1.85
N GLY A 2 -7.19 -20.41 1.70
CA GLY A 2 -5.91 -20.65 2.38
C GLY A 2 -4.74 -20.26 1.48
N ALA A 3 -3.52 -20.38 2.02
CA ALA A 3 -2.31 -20.25 1.20
C ALA A 3 -2.25 -21.38 0.16
N SER A 4 -1.70 -21.08 -1.01
CA SER A 4 -1.61 -22.03 -2.11
C SER A 4 -0.77 -23.26 -1.76
N PRO A 5 -0.95 -24.41 -2.45
CA PRO A 5 -0.08 -25.58 -2.27
C PRO A 5 1.39 -25.27 -2.55
N HIS A 6 1.68 -24.33 -3.45
CA HIS A 6 3.04 -23.89 -3.77
C HIS A 6 3.70 -23.25 -2.55
N VAL A 7 3.00 -22.33 -1.88
CA VAL A 7 3.45 -21.72 -0.63
C VAL A 7 3.66 -22.76 0.46
N GLN A 8 2.71 -23.68 0.64
CA GLN A 8 2.81 -24.72 1.65
C GLN A 8 4.07 -25.59 1.44
N LYS A 9 4.36 -25.96 0.19
CA LYS A 9 5.56 -26.70 -0.17
C LYS A 9 6.84 -25.90 0.09
N ALA A 10 6.87 -24.62 -0.25
CA ALA A 10 8.03 -23.75 -0.01
C ALA A 10 8.36 -23.61 1.48
N LEU A 11 7.34 -23.63 2.35
CA LEU A 11 7.51 -23.56 3.80
C LEU A 11 7.96 -24.87 4.45
N GLN A 12 7.77 -26.02 3.80
CA GLN A 12 8.22 -27.32 4.30
C GLN A 12 9.71 -27.58 4.07
N ASN A 13 10.38 -26.79 3.21
CA ASN A 13 11.80 -26.97 2.91
C ASN A 13 12.66 -26.53 4.08
N ASP A 14 13.53 -27.41 4.57
CA ASP A 14 14.56 -27.14 5.57
C ASP A 14 15.57 -26.10 5.03
N GLY A 15 15.81 -25.07 5.74
CA GLY A 15 16.75 -24.01 5.32
C GLY A 15 16.41 -22.67 5.93
N MET A 16 15.44 -22.65 6.84
CA MET A 16 15.23 -21.50 7.72
C MET A 16 16.31 -21.49 8.81
N ALA A 17 16.93 -20.34 8.99
CA ALA A 17 17.92 -20.09 10.02
C ALA A 17 17.34 -19.09 11.03
N PRO A 18 16.45 -19.52 11.96
CA PRO A 18 15.72 -18.60 12.84
C PRO A 18 16.64 -17.85 13.82
N HIS A 19 17.88 -18.27 13.93
CA HIS A 19 18.93 -17.62 14.72
C HIS A 19 19.65 -16.49 13.97
N ARG A 20 19.29 -16.24 12.68
CA ARG A 20 19.85 -15.16 11.87
C ARG A 20 18.79 -14.12 11.58
N TYR A 21 19.21 -12.85 11.56
CA TYR A 21 18.35 -11.78 11.06
C TYR A 21 18.04 -12.00 9.57
N PRO A 22 16.85 -11.63 9.11
CA PRO A 22 16.52 -11.60 7.69
C PRO A 22 17.34 -10.52 6.98
N GLU A 23 17.33 -10.52 5.67
CA GLU A 23 17.90 -9.43 4.88
C GLU A 23 17.08 -8.13 5.11
N VAL A 24 17.77 -7.00 5.07
CA VAL A 24 17.14 -5.67 5.25
C VAL A 24 16.15 -5.37 4.13
N GLN A 25 16.50 -5.77 2.90
CA GLN A 25 15.62 -5.77 1.74
C GLN A 25 15.77 -7.11 1.03
N ASP A 26 14.66 -7.81 0.81
CA ASP A 26 14.71 -9.03 0.01
C ASP A 26 14.64 -8.67 -1.48
N GLN A 27 15.81 -8.62 -2.12
CA GLN A 27 15.92 -8.38 -3.56
C GLN A 27 15.22 -9.48 -4.37
N HIS A 28 15.16 -10.71 -3.87
CA HIS A 28 14.48 -11.82 -4.55
C HIS A 28 12.97 -11.66 -4.53
N LEU A 29 12.38 -11.21 -3.41
CA LEU A 29 10.97 -10.92 -3.35
C LEU A 29 10.61 -9.72 -4.25
N ASN A 30 11.38 -8.64 -4.20
CA ASN A 30 11.14 -7.47 -5.03
C ASN A 30 11.26 -7.82 -6.53
N ALA A 31 12.24 -8.66 -6.91
CA ALA A 31 12.39 -9.14 -8.28
C ALA A 31 11.19 -10.02 -8.72
N ALA A 32 10.72 -10.93 -7.86
CA ALA A 32 9.57 -11.77 -8.15
C ALA A 32 8.28 -10.94 -8.31
N ILE A 33 8.05 -9.93 -7.44
CA ILE A 33 6.93 -8.99 -7.57
C ILE A 33 7.04 -8.20 -8.89
N ALA A 34 8.22 -7.68 -9.19
CA ALA A 34 8.47 -6.92 -10.41
C ALA A 34 8.19 -7.75 -11.67
N GLU A 35 8.65 -8.99 -11.72
CA GLU A 35 8.39 -9.93 -12.83
C GLU A 35 6.88 -10.22 -12.98
N ARG A 36 6.20 -10.52 -11.87
CA ARG A 36 4.77 -10.84 -11.89
C ARG A 36 3.89 -9.72 -12.40
N TYR A 37 4.19 -8.48 -11.99
CA TYR A 37 3.35 -7.32 -12.27
C TYR A 37 3.90 -6.40 -13.37
N GLY A 38 5.10 -6.68 -13.91
CA GLY A 38 5.74 -5.86 -14.95
C GLY A 38 6.25 -4.52 -14.42
N LEU A 39 6.81 -4.49 -13.20
CA LEU A 39 7.24 -3.29 -12.48
C LEU A 39 8.76 -3.17 -12.42
N ASP A 40 9.25 -1.97 -12.07
CA ASP A 40 10.66 -1.77 -11.73
C ASP A 40 10.92 -2.21 -10.28
N SER A 41 11.74 -3.24 -10.10
CA SER A 41 12.08 -3.79 -8.79
C SER A 41 12.77 -2.78 -7.85
N SER A 42 13.45 -1.78 -8.40
CA SER A 42 14.11 -0.72 -7.64
C SER A 42 13.14 0.28 -7.00
N ARG A 43 11.87 0.25 -7.40
CA ARG A 43 10.79 1.10 -6.89
C ARG A 43 9.86 0.36 -5.92
N ILE A 44 10.20 -0.88 -5.54
CA ILE A 44 9.40 -1.72 -4.64
C ILE A 44 10.01 -1.68 -3.23
N LEU A 45 9.18 -1.42 -2.23
CA LEU A 45 9.51 -1.50 -0.81
C LEU A 45 8.65 -2.57 -0.14
N SER A 46 9.26 -3.69 0.24
CA SER A 46 8.60 -4.73 1.04
C SER A 46 8.42 -4.28 2.50
N SER A 47 7.35 -4.72 3.16
CA SER A 47 6.97 -4.26 4.51
C SER A 47 6.28 -5.33 5.33
N ASN A 48 6.17 -5.11 6.62
CA ASN A 48 5.47 -5.98 7.58
C ASN A 48 3.93 -5.79 7.48
N GLY A 49 3.37 -6.11 6.33
CA GLY A 49 2.00 -5.80 5.92
C GLY A 49 1.87 -4.37 5.40
N SER A 50 0.77 -4.09 4.68
CA SER A 50 0.47 -2.73 4.23
C SER A 50 0.23 -1.74 5.40
N ASP A 51 -0.10 -2.23 6.59
CA ASP A 51 -0.28 -1.42 7.79
C ASP A 51 1.00 -0.68 8.18
N GLU A 52 2.17 -1.33 8.05
CA GLU A 52 3.46 -0.68 8.27
C GLU A 52 3.68 0.46 7.27
N LEU A 53 3.31 0.27 5.99
CA LEU A 53 3.44 1.32 4.97
C LEU A 53 2.58 2.54 5.28
N ILE A 54 1.32 2.33 5.70
CA ILE A 54 0.44 3.42 6.13
C ILE A 54 1.10 4.21 7.27
N SER A 55 1.67 3.50 8.26
CA SER A 55 2.36 4.13 9.38
C SER A 55 3.63 4.88 8.95
N LEU A 56 4.46 4.28 8.10
CA LEU A 56 5.67 4.93 7.58
C LEU A 56 5.34 6.18 6.76
N ILE A 57 4.33 6.11 5.88
CA ILE A 57 3.90 7.26 5.06
C ILE A 57 3.43 8.40 5.96
N THR A 58 2.58 8.12 6.95
CA THR A 58 2.09 9.17 7.86
C THR A 58 3.22 9.76 8.70
N MET A 59 4.15 8.94 9.19
CA MET A 59 5.31 9.41 9.96
C MET A 59 6.28 10.26 9.12
N ALA A 60 6.41 9.96 7.81
CA ALA A 60 7.32 10.67 6.92
C ALA A 60 6.79 12.04 6.46
N TYR A 61 5.46 12.18 6.36
CA TYR A 61 4.83 13.31 5.67
C TYR A 61 4.02 14.23 6.56
N LEU A 62 3.75 13.86 7.81
CA LEU A 62 2.92 14.67 8.70
C LEU A 62 3.72 15.33 9.79
N GLU A 63 3.40 16.60 10.01
CA GLU A 63 3.78 17.37 11.19
C GLU A 63 2.51 17.73 12.00
N PRO A 64 2.65 18.14 13.26
CA PRO A 64 1.51 18.61 14.05
C PRO A 64 0.76 19.75 13.35
N GLY A 65 -0.52 19.55 13.09
CA GLY A 65 -1.38 20.50 12.37
C GLY A 65 -1.65 20.14 10.91
N ASP A 66 -0.92 19.19 10.34
CA ASP A 66 -1.18 18.67 9.01
C ASP A 66 -2.43 17.77 8.97
N GLU A 67 -3.04 17.66 7.80
CA GLU A 67 -4.28 16.93 7.60
C GLU A 67 -4.12 15.77 6.62
N VAL A 68 -4.85 14.70 6.94
CA VAL A 68 -5.06 13.54 6.07
C VAL A 68 -6.51 13.47 5.69
N VAL A 69 -6.79 13.51 4.39
CA VAL A 69 -8.15 13.33 3.84
C VAL A 69 -8.37 11.87 3.48
N MET A 70 -9.51 11.33 3.85
CA MET A 70 -9.94 9.97 3.53
C MET A 70 -11.46 9.88 3.43
N SER A 71 -11.97 8.83 2.79
CA SER A 71 -13.40 8.50 2.80
C SER A 71 -13.90 8.25 4.22
N GLN A 72 -15.15 8.58 4.50
CA GLN A 72 -15.76 8.43 5.83
C GLN A 72 -15.67 7.00 6.34
N TYR A 73 -15.90 6.03 5.47
CA TYR A 73 -15.86 4.60 5.77
C TYR A 73 -14.64 3.97 5.07
N ALA A 74 -13.44 4.25 5.52
CA ALA A 74 -12.22 3.65 5.00
C ALA A 74 -11.48 2.84 6.08
N PHE A 75 -10.36 2.22 5.69
CA PHE A 75 -9.62 1.29 6.52
C PHE A 75 -9.16 1.92 7.84
N LEU A 76 -9.46 1.25 8.96
CA LEU A 76 -9.29 1.74 10.32
C LEU A 76 -7.86 2.14 10.70
N VAL A 77 -6.85 1.52 10.08
CA VAL A 77 -5.44 1.83 10.37
C VAL A 77 -5.06 3.25 9.94
N ILE A 78 -5.69 3.79 8.90
CA ILE A 78 -5.40 5.16 8.40
C ILE A 78 -5.60 6.22 9.48
N PRO A 79 -6.79 6.35 10.12
CA PRO A 79 -7.00 7.34 11.16
C PRO A 79 -6.16 7.08 12.42
N GLN A 80 -5.79 5.82 12.71
CA GLN A 80 -4.92 5.49 13.83
C GLN A 80 -3.49 5.99 13.56
N ALA A 81 -2.92 5.65 12.41
CA ALA A 81 -1.57 6.06 12.01
C ALA A 81 -1.45 7.59 11.91
N THR A 82 -2.47 8.26 11.33
CA THR A 82 -2.53 9.73 11.25
C THR A 82 -2.42 10.37 12.63
N ARG A 83 -3.21 9.90 13.61
CA ARG A 83 -3.17 10.47 14.98
C ARG A 83 -1.85 10.18 15.70
N ILE A 84 -1.27 8.99 15.49
CA ILE A 84 0.04 8.63 16.05
C ILE A 84 1.14 9.56 15.52
N ALA A 85 1.07 9.93 14.24
CA ALA A 85 1.99 10.89 13.61
C ALA A 85 1.72 12.36 14.00
N GLY A 86 0.67 12.65 14.79
CA GLY A 86 0.31 14.00 15.21
C GLY A 86 -0.56 14.77 14.23
N GLY A 87 -1.00 14.13 13.15
CA GLY A 87 -1.87 14.73 12.14
C GLY A 87 -3.35 14.67 12.50
N THR A 88 -4.15 15.42 11.77
CA THR A 88 -5.61 15.49 11.88
C THR A 88 -6.28 14.71 10.74
N VAL A 89 -7.28 13.91 11.09
CA VAL A 89 -8.07 13.16 10.10
C VAL A 89 -9.25 13.99 9.64
N VAL A 90 -9.34 14.25 8.34
CA VAL A 90 -10.49 14.86 7.68
C VAL A 90 -11.23 13.77 6.90
N LYS A 91 -12.48 13.53 7.26
CA LYS A 91 -13.34 12.55 6.60
C LYS A 91 -14.22 13.20 5.58
N ALA A 92 -14.15 12.74 4.34
CA ALA A 92 -15.04 13.12 3.26
C ALA A 92 -16.26 12.17 3.25
N ASP A 93 -17.45 12.71 3.19
CA ASP A 93 -18.69 11.91 3.18
C ASP A 93 -18.78 11.05 1.92
N ASP A 94 -19.11 9.77 2.11
CA ASP A 94 -19.42 8.86 1.02
C ASP A 94 -20.86 9.09 0.51
N VAL A 95 -21.11 8.75 -0.75
CA VAL A 95 -22.46 8.75 -1.32
C VAL A 95 -22.89 7.29 -1.54
N ASP A 96 -23.97 6.89 -0.90
CA ASP A 96 -24.48 5.50 -0.95
C ASP A 96 -23.40 4.44 -0.63
N MET A 97 -22.56 4.71 0.37
CA MET A 97 -21.41 3.88 0.79
C MET A 97 -20.30 3.79 -0.26
N VAL A 98 -20.34 4.59 -1.30
CA VAL A 98 -19.28 4.69 -2.32
C VAL A 98 -18.46 5.95 -2.08
N THR A 99 -17.15 5.85 -2.15
CA THR A 99 -16.26 7.00 -2.05
C THR A 99 -16.59 8.05 -3.11
N SER A 100 -16.82 9.29 -2.67
CA SER A 100 -17.09 10.42 -3.55
C SER A 100 -15.80 11.21 -3.80
N VAL A 101 -15.36 11.26 -5.05
CA VAL A 101 -14.20 12.06 -5.44
C VAL A 101 -14.47 13.56 -5.27
N ASP A 102 -15.69 14.02 -5.51
CA ASP A 102 -16.05 15.42 -5.29
C ASP A 102 -15.90 15.81 -3.82
N ASN A 103 -16.36 14.96 -2.91
CA ASN A 103 -16.25 15.20 -1.48
C ASN A 103 -14.80 15.10 -0.98
N LEU A 104 -14.01 14.16 -1.53
CA LEU A 104 -12.57 14.09 -1.24
C LEU A 104 -11.87 15.39 -1.66
N LEU A 105 -12.10 15.86 -2.89
CA LEU A 105 -11.50 17.10 -3.41
C LEU A 105 -11.97 18.34 -2.64
N ALA A 106 -13.25 18.40 -2.26
CA ALA A 106 -13.79 19.50 -1.45
C ALA A 106 -13.21 19.55 -0.04
N ALA A 107 -12.74 18.42 0.50
CA ALA A 107 -12.12 18.34 1.81
C ALA A 107 -10.63 18.73 1.79
N VAL A 108 -9.97 18.78 0.62
CA VAL A 108 -8.57 19.16 0.48
C VAL A 108 -8.40 20.67 0.69
N ASN A 109 -7.40 21.05 1.49
CA ASN A 109 -7.03 22.44 1.77
C ASN A 109 -5.52 22.58 1.95
N ASP A 110 -5.03 23.78 2.31
CA ASP A 110 -3.59 24.08 2.44
C ASP A 110 -2.85 23.25 3.50
N LYS A 111 -3.58 22.66 4.46
CA LYS A 111 -3.02 21.76 5.49
C LYS A 111 -2.97 20.31 5.06
N THR A 112 -3.65 19.96 3.97
CA THR A 112 -3.71 18.58 3.50
C THR A 112 -2.35 18.16 2.95
N LYS A 113 -1.78 17.09 3.51
CA LYS A 113 -0.52 16.48 3.04
C LYS A 113 -0.75 15.14 2.35
N ILE A 114 -1.77 14.41 2.77
CA ILE A 114 -2.03 13.06 2.26
C ILE A 114 -3.52 12.92 1.97
N VAL A 115 -3.84 12.31 0.83
CA VAL A 115 -5.16 11.74 0.53
C VAL A 115 -5.01 10.24 0.43
N PHE A 116 -5.76 9.48 1.25
CA PHE A 116 -5.87 8.03 1.13
C PHE A 116 -7.10 7.65 0.30
N LEU A 117 -6.89 6.89 -0.75
CA LEU A 117 -7.93 6.24 -1.53
C LEU A 117 -7.80 4.72 -1.37
N VAL A 118 -8.75 4.10 -0.67
CA VAL A 118 -8.86 2.65 -0.54
C VAL A 118 -9.81 2.16 -1.63
N ASN A 119 -9.31 1.40 -2.63
CA ASN A 119 -10.14 1.01 -3.77
C ASN A 119 -9.72 -0.36 -4.36
N PRO A 120 -10.55 -1.41 -4.27
CA PRO A 120 -11.86 -1.47 -3.59
C PRO A 120 -11.81 -1.12 -2.12
N ASN A 121 -12.88 -0.48 -1.61
CA ASN A 121 -12.92 0.05 -0.26
C ASN A 121 -13.18 -1.04 0.80
N ASN A 122 -12.53 -0.90 1.93
CA ASN A 122 -12.78 -1.66 3.15
C ASN A 122 -13.28 -0.69 4.24
N PRO A 123 -14.50 -0.85 4.81
CA PRO A 123 -15.27 -2.09 4.87
C PRO A 123 -16.43 -2.20 3.87
N THR A 124 -16.71 -1.20 3.04
CA THR A 124 -17.94 -1.14 2.25
C THR A 124 -17.99 -2.16 1.08
N GLY A 125 -16.82 -2.59 0.59
CA GLY A 125 -16.70 -3.47 -0.59
C GLY A 125 -17.04 -2.77 -1.91
N THR A 126 -17.31 -1.47 -1.87
CA THR A 126 -17.58 -0.65 -3.05
C THR A 126 -16.30 -0.20 -3.72
N MET A 127 -16.40 0.26 -4.97
CA MET A 127 -15.27 0.77 -5.71
C MET A 127 -15.68 1.93 -6.63
N ILE A 128 -14.72 2.80 -6.92
CA ILE A 128 -14.84 3.83 -7.95
C ILE A 128 -14.11 3.41 -9.22
N SER A 129 -14.48 3.99 -10.35
CA SER A 129 -13.88 3.71 -11.65
C SER A 129 -12.43 4.26 -11.74
N LEU A 130 -11.66 3.74 -12.69
CA LEU A 130 -10.31 4.25 -12.97
C LEU A 130 -10.32 5.71 -13.44
N ASP A 131 -11.38 6.15 -14.13
CA ASP A 131 -11.50 7.54 -14.54
C ASP A 131 -11.68 8.47 -13.34
N GLU A 132 -12.43 8.02 -12.31
CA GLU A 132 -12.56 8.75 -11.04
C GLU A 132 -11.23 8.77 -10.26
N VAL A 133 -10.44 7.70 -10.29
CA VAL A 133 -9.11 7.68 -9.67
C VAL A 133 -8.18 8.68 -10.37
N ARG A 134 -8.18 8.72 -11.70
CA ARG A 134 -7.41 9.71 -12.48
C ARG A 134 -7.90 11.13 -12.21
N ARG A 135 -9.21 11.34 -12.17
CA ARG A 135 -9.82 12.64 -11.85
C ARG A 135 -9.41 13.13 -10.48
N LEU A 136 -9.40 12.25 -9.47
CA LEU A 136 -8.89 12.60 -8.15
C LEU A 136 -7.45 13.10 -8.24
N HIS A 137 -6.54 12.31 -8.79
CA HIS A 137 -5.13 12.66 -8.87
C HIS A 137 -4.89 13.97 -9.63
N SER A 138 -5.52 14.14 -10.80
CA SER A 138 -5.30 15.33 -11.66
C SER A 138 -5.82 16.64 -11.06
N ASN A 139 -6.68 16.57 -10.04
CA ASN A 139 -7.21 17.73 -9.33
C ASN A 139 -6.61 17.94 -7.93
N LEU A 140 -5.72 17.05 -7.49
CA LEU A 140 -4.96 17.26 -6.25
C LEU A 140 -3.85 18.29 -6.44
N PRO A 141 -3.58 19.16 -5.45
CA PRO A 141 -2.38 20.00 -5.44
C PRO A 141 -1.10 19.14 -5.52
N PRO A 142 -0.06 19.58 -6.23
CA PRO A 142 1.17 18.78 -6.42
C PRO A 142 1.90 18.39 -5.12
N HIS A 143 1.70 19.15 -4.04
CA HIS A 143 2.30 18.87 -2.74
C HIS A 143 1.56 17.83 -1.92
N VAL A 144 0.38 17.41 -2.37
CA VAL A 144 -0.45 16.40 -1.69
C VAL A 144 -0.08 15.01 -2.21
N LEU A 145 0.30 14.13 -1.31
CA LEU A 145 0.58 12.73 -1.63
C LEU A 145 -0.73 11.94 -1.76
N LEU A 146 -0.93 11.31 -2.89
CA LEU A 146 -2.02 10.34 -3.10
C LEU A 146 -1.55 8.93 -2.75
N VAL A 147 -2.16 8.32 -1.75
CA VAL A 147 -1.93 6.92 -1.37
C VAL A 147 -3.06 6.06 -1.93
N LEU A 148 -2.72 5.22 -2.89
CA LEU A 148 -3.62 4.23 -3.47
C LEU A 148 -3.50 2.91 -2.69
N ASP A 149 -4.41 2.65 -1.76
CA ASP A 149 -4.47 1.37 -1.07
C ASP A 149 -5.20 0.35 -1.94
N TRP A 150 -4.43 -0.46 -2.63
CA TRP A 150 -4.85 -1.49 -3.58
C TRP A 150 -4.83 -2.89 -2.97
N ALA A 151 -5.20 -3.02 -1.69
CA ALA A 151 -5.16 -4.28 -0.95
C ALA A 151 -6.02 -5.39 -1.55
N TYR A 152 -7.00 -5.04 -2.38
CA TYR A 152 -7.93 -5.98 -3.03
C TYR A 152 -7.79 -6.02 -4.56
N ALA A 153 -6.72 -5.47 -5.12
CA ALA A 153 -6.55 -5.35 -6.57
C ALA A 153 -6.51 -6.70 -7.29
N GLU A 154 -6.04 -7.76 -6.63
CA GLU A 154 -5.97 -9.11 -7.22
C GLU A 154 -7.35 -9.75 -7.47
N TYR A 155 -8.44 -9.19 -6.91
CA TYR A 155 -9.81 -9.63 -7.18
C TYR A 155 -10.42 -8.97 -8.42
N LEU A 156 -9.70 -8.02 -9.04
CA LEU A 156 -10.16 -7.23 -10.18
C LEU A 156 -9.40 -7.60 -11.45
N ASP A 157 -9.88 -7.11 -12.57
CA ASP A 157 -9.21 -7.28 -13.84
C ASP A 157 -7.80 -6.65 -13.82
N LYS A 158 -6.88 -7.26 -14.56
CA LYS A 158 -5.48 -6.81 -14.65
C LYS A 158 -5.35 -5.34 -15.01
N SER A 159 -6.22 -4.83 -15.90
CA SER A 159 -6.21 -3.40 -16.31
C SER A 159 -6.39 -2.46 -15.12
N PHE A 160 -7.20 -2.82 -14.14
CA PHE A 160 -7.40 -2.05 -12.91
C PHE A 160 -6.16 -2.08 -12.02
N SER A 161 -5.58 -3.27 -11.89
CA SER A 161 -4.36 -3.46 -11.10
C SER A 161 -3.16 -2.67 -11.66
N ASP A 162 -3.03 -2.63 -13.01
CA ASP A 162 -1.92 -1.97 -13.70
C ASP A 162 -2.04 -0.43 -13.67
N GLU A 163 -3.24 0.11 -13.49
CA GLU A 163 -3.43 1.58 -13.53
C GLU A 163 -2.73 2.31 -12.40
N ALA A 164 -2.81 1.80 -11.18
CA ALA A 164 -2.12 2.40 -10.05
C ALA A 164 -0.59 2.43 -10.28
N ALA A 165 -0.03 1.39 -10.87
CA ALA A 165 1.38 1.34 -11.21
C ALA A 165 1.74 2.40 -12.25
N ARG A 166 0.92 2.56 -13.32
CA ARG A 166 1.11 3.61 -14.33
C ARG A 166 1.04 5.01 -13.74
N MET A 167 0.14 5.25 -12.79
CA MET A 167 0.05 6.53 -12.09
C MET A 167 1.32 6.82 -11.28
N VAL A 168 1.85 5.82 -10.56
CA VAL A 168 3.12 5.93 -9.83
C VAL A 168 4.29 6.21 -10.77
N GLU A 169 4.30 5.63 -11.97
CA GLU A 169 5.38 5.84 -12.96
C GLU A 169 5.34 7.23 -13.57
N SER A 170 4.16 7.85 -13.64
CA SER A 170 3.94 9.15 -14.27
C SER A 170 3.96 10.34 -13.32
N ALA A 171 3.99 10.10 -11.99
CA ALA A 171 3.89 11.17 -10.99
C ALA A 171 4.70 10.84 -9.72
N ASP A 172 5.34 11.86 -9.14
CA ASP A 172 6.17 11.69 -7.95
C ASP A 172 5.36 11.71 -6.65
N ASN A 173 4.12 12.21 -6.69
CA ASN A 173 3.22 12.34 -5.55
C ASN A 173 2.17 11.22 -5.47
N VAL A 174 2.46 10.04 -6.00
CA VAL A 174 1.60 8.86 -5.91
C VAL A 174 2.37 7.67 -5.34
N VAL A 175 1.76 6.96 -4.40
CA VAL A 175 2.25 5.68 -3.90
C VAL A 175 1.11 4.66 -3.92
N MET A 176 1.41 3.45 -4.42
CA MET A 176 0.51 2.31 -4.36
C MET A 176 0.94 1.37 -3.24
N THR A 177 0.00 0.93 -2.40
CA THR A 177 0.23 -0.12 -1.39
C THR A 177 -0.53 -1.40 -1.75
N ARG A 178 0.10 -2.55 -1.51
CA ARG A 178 -0.41 -3.90 -1.76
C ARG A 178 -0.15 -4.80 -0.57
N THR A 179 -0.88 -5.90 -0.47
CA THR A 179 -0.74 -6.85 0.65
C THR A 179 -0.88 -8.30 0.20
N PHE A 180 -0.14 -9.19 0.83
CA PHE A 180 -0.30 -10.64 0.68
C PHE A 180 -1.40 -11.23 1.59
N SER A 181 -2.02 -10.41 2.42
CA SER A 181 -3.00 -10.84 3.41
C SER A 181 -4.34 -11.29 2.83
N LYS A 182 -4.67 -10.90 1.57
CA LYS A 182 -6.00 -11.11 0.98
C LYS A 182 -6.00 -12.30 0.03
N LEU A 183 -5.90 -12.11 -1.28
CA LEU A 183 -5.98 -13.21 -2.26
C LEU A 183 -4.94 -14.29 -2.00
N HIS A 184 -3.72 -13.93 -1.68
CA HIS A 184 -2.63 -14.88 -1.44
C HIS A 184 -2.79 -15.70 -0.14
N GLY A 185 -3.73 -15.35 0.74
CA GLY A 185 -4.00 -16.11 1.97
C GLY A 185 -2.88 -16.06 3.02
N LEU A 186 -2.04 -15.02 3.01
CA LEU A 186 -0.87 -14.89 3.89
C LEU A 186 -1.05 -13.86 5.02
N ALA A 187 -2.28 -13.65 5.49
CA ALA A 187 -2.58 -12.66 6.51
C ALA A 187 -1.73 -12.81 7.79
N GLY A 188 -1.46 -14.04 8.23
CA GLY A 188 -0.66 -14.34 9.42
C GLY A 188 0.85 -14.09 9.24
N PHE A 189 1.36 -14.01 8.01
CA PHE A 189 2.77 -13.76 7.72
C PHE A 189 3.16 -12.28 7.79
N ARG A 190 2.16 -11.39 7.77
CA ARG A 190 2.37 -9.94 7.80
C ARG A 190 3.30 -9.48 6.68
N LEU A 191 2.89 -9.65 5.43
CA LEU A 191 3.66 -9.23 4.27
C LEU A 191 2.83 -8.27 3.40
N GLY A 192 3.46 -7.15 3.04
CA GLY A 192 2.95 -6.16 2.10
C GLY A 192 4.08 -5.51 1.32
N TRP A 193 3.74 -4.65 0.39
CA TRP A 193 4.70 -3.90 -0.39
C TRP A 193 4.10 -2.59 -0.91
N ALA A 194 4.98 -1.62 -1.15
CA ALA A 194 4.64 -0.38 -1.85
C ALA A 194 5.35 -0.31 -3.19
N TYR A 195 4.75 0.42 -4.13
CA TYR A 195 5.36 0.87 -5.37
C TYR A 195 5.30 2.40 -5.39
N CYS A 196 6.44 3.06 -5.52
CA CYS A 196 6.52 4.51 -5.41
C CYS A 196 7.72 5.07 -6.19
N SER A 197 7.86 6.41 -6.22
CA SER A 197 9.03 7.06 -6.78
C SER A 197 10.31 6.71 -6.01
N PRO A 198 11.50 6.77 -6.62
CA PRO A 198 12.77 6.49 -5.93
C PRO A 198 13.02 7.40 -4.71
N GLU A 199 12.56 8.65 -4.76
CA GLU A 199 12.67 9.59 -3.66
C GLU A 199 11.80 9.17 -2.46
N LEU A 200 10.54 8.84 -2.72
CA LEU A 200 9.61 8.30 -1.74
C LEU A 200 10.14 7.02 -1.11
N LEU A 201 10.64 6.09 -1.95
CA LEU A 201 11.22 4.84 -1.48
C LEU A 201 12.39 5.08 -0.53
N THR A 202 13.30 6.00 -0.88
CA THR A 202 14.45 6.36 -0.05
C THR A 202 14.00 6.91 1.30
N THR A 203 13.00 7.81 1.28
CA THR A 203 12.42 8.40 2.49
C THR A 203 11.81 7.32 3.40
N LEU A 204 10.94 6.47 2.87
CA LEU A 204 10.29 5.40 3.64
C LEU A 204 11.29 4.36 4.15
N ALA A 205 12.28 3.98 3.33
CA ALA A 205 13.31 3.04 3.71
C ALA A 205 14.20 3.56 4.85
N SER A 206 14.43 4.88 4.92
CA SER A 206 15.27 5.51 5.96
C SER A 206 14.68 5.44 7.36
N ILE A 207 13.34 5.39 7.48
CA ILE A 207 12.62 5.35 8.75
C ILE A 207 12.06 3.95 9.07
N ARG A 208 12.08 3.03 8.10
CA ARG A 208 11.65 1.64 8.30
C ARG A 208 12.63 0.87 9.17
N GLY A 209 12.10 0.05 10.10
CA GLY A 209 12.93 -0.87 10.88
C GLY A 209 13.74 -1.81 9.97
N PRO A 210 15.05 -2.04 10.21
CA PRO A 210 15.93 -2.76 9.28
C PRO A 210 15.52 -4.21 9.03
N PHE A 211 14.79 -4.84 9.94
CA PHE A 211 14.38 -6.24 9.88
C PHE A 211 12.87 -6.39 10.05
N SER A 212 12.10 -5.45 9.48
CA SER A 212 10.64 -5.40 9.66
C SER A 212 9.92 -6.62 9.07
N VAL A 213 10.42 -7.18 7.98
CA VAL A 213 9.84 -8.36 7.34
C VAL A 213 10.60 -9.63 7.77
N ASN A 214 9.88 -10.62 8.24
CA ASN A 214 10.47 -11.88 8.69
C ASN A 214 10.83 -12.83 7.52
N GLN A 215 11.82 -13.69 7.73
CA GLN A 215 12.34 -14.60 6.70
C GLN A 215 11.27 -15.56 6.14
N VAL A 216 10.33 -16.00 6.97
CA VAL A 216 9.26 -16.91 6.54
C VAL A 216 8.31 -16.19 5.58
N ALA A 217 8.00 -14.92 5.86
CA ALA A 217 7.17 -14.08 5.01
C ALA A 217 7.82 -13.87 3.63
N PHE A 218 9.12 -13.62 3.55
CA PHE A 218 9.83 -13.50 2.28
C PHE A 218 9.67 -14.76 1.42
N ARG A 219 9.94 -15.95 1.99
CA ARG A 219 9.78 -17.22 1.25
C ARG A 219 8.35 -17.46 0.80
N ALA A 220 7.40 -17.24 1.71
CA ALA A 220 5.99 -17.39 1.38
C ALA A 220 5.54 -16.41 0.28
N GLY A 221 6.02 -15.18 0.33
CA GLY A 221 5.74 -14.14 -0.66
C GLY A 221 6.27 -14.49 -2.04
N ILE A 222 7.53 -14.91 -2.16
CA ILE A 222 8.14 -15.35 -3.42
C ILE A 222 7.31 -16.49 -4.04
N ALA A 223 7.01 -17.53 -3.24
CA ALA A 223 6.22 -18.66 -3.72
C ALA A 223 4.80 -18.25 -4.13
N ALA A 224 4.20 -17.27 -3.44
CA ALA A 224 2.84 -16.80 -3.71
C ALA A 224 2.71 -15.98 -5.00
N VAL A 225 3.73 -15.19 -5.37
CA VAL A 225 3.68 -14.40 -6.61
C VAL A 225 4.07 -15.21 -7.84
N GLN A 226 4.73 -16.36 -7.65
CA GLN A 226 5.11 -17.28 -8.73
C GLN A 226 4.01 -18.30 -9.06
N ASP A 227 2.95 -18.36 -8.27
CA ASP A 227 1.81 -19.27 -8.45
C ASP A 227 0.66 -18.54 -9.17
#